data_3bff7f7cd4e26ec98b042b253fbf007f
#
_entry.id   3bff7f7cd4e26ec98b042b253fbf007f
#
_cell.length_a   1.000
_cell.length_b   1.000
_cell.length_c   1.000
_cell.angle_alpha   90.00
_cell.angle_beta   90.00
_cell.angle_gamma   90.00
#
_symmetry.space_group_name_H-M   'P 1'
#
loop_
_entity.id
_entity.type
_entity.pdbx_description
1 polymer ?
#
loop_
_entity_poly.entity_id
_entity_poly.type
_entity_poly.pdbx_seq_one_letter_code
_entity_poly.pdbx_strand_id
1 'polypeptide(L)'
;MATELTRIEKLSALEILDSRGRPTIKCFCTLEGGISASASVPSGASTGGSEAVELRDGNPNRFRGLGCLNAVSNLQQVLAPALEGESFSSQAALDHRLQELDGTSDKSNLGANTLLAVSLAFARATAFSRKISLHHYFSEILGVKPRMPRLTVNLFSGGKHAGEQVSIQDVLIVPNAESIKAVSYTHLRAHETIP
;
A
#
# COMPACT_ATOMS: atom_id res chain seq x y z
N MET A 1 29.92 -4.87 -6.26
CA MET A 1 28.99 -4.83 -7.39
C MET A 1 28.53 -3.40 -7.53
N ALA A 2 28.61 -2.79 -8.71
CA ALA A 2 28.08 -1.45 -8.92
C ALA A 2 26.58 -1.50 -8.65
N THR A 3 26.08 -0.61 -7.82
CA THR A 3 24.64 -0.48 -7.55
C THR A 3 24.00 0.05 -8.82
N GLU A 4 23.22 -0.77 -9.49
CA GLU A 4 22.49 -0.37 -10.69
C GLU A 4 21.48 0.71 -10.32
N LEU A 5 21.65 1.89 -10.92
CA LEU A 5 20.75 3.01 -10.69
C LEU A 5 19.44 2.78 -11.44
N THR A 6 18.33 2.97 -10.77
CA THR A 6 16.99 2.88 -11.35
C THR A 6 16.45 4.28 -11.60
N ARG A 7 16.31 4.65 -12.89
CA ARG A 7 15.83 5.97 -13.30
C ARG A 7 14.34 5.96 -13.57
N ILE A 8 13.64 6.94 -13.02
CA ILE A 8 12.23 7.18 -13.29
C ILE A 8 12.11 7.96 -14.60
N GLU A 9 11.42 7.41 -15.58
CA GLU A 9 11.11 8.08 -16.84
C GLU A 9 9.81 8.87 -16.74
N LYS A 10 8.76 8.28 -16.12
CA LYS A 10 7.46 8.91 -16.03
C LYS A 10 6.67 8.46 -14.80
N LEU A 11 5.96 9.42 -14.20
CA LEU A 11 4.97 9.19 -13.15
C LEU A 11 3.61 9.74 -13.58
N SER A 12 2.55 9.02 -13.28
CA SER A 12 1.17 9.51 -13.44
C SER A 12 0.26 8.89 -12.41
N ALA A 13 -0.86 9.52 -12.13
CA ALA A 13 -1.83 9.01 -11.17
C ALA A 13 -3.27 9.21 -11.63
N LEU A 14 -4.13 8.35 -11.10
CA LEU A 14 -5.58 8.43 -11.24
C LEU A 14 -6.23 8.25 -9.87
N GLU A 15 -7.35 8.93 -9.67
CA GLU A 15 -8.29 8.55 -8.63
C GLU A 15 -9.07 7.34 -9.11
N ILE A 16 -9.17 6.32 -8.27
CA ILE A 16 -9.94 5.10 -8.52
C ILE A 16 -10.84 4.81 -7.32
N LEU A 17 -11.76 3.85 -7.43
CA LEU A 17 -12.54 3.36 -6.31
C LEU A 17 -11.92 2.08 -5.74
N ASP A 18 -11.91 1.99 -4.41
CA ASP A 18 -11.55 0.77 -3.69
C ASP A 18 -12.70 -0.26 -3.70
N SER A 19 -12.50 -1.43 -3.07
CA SER A 19 -13.51 -2.49 -2.98
C SER A 19 -14.78 -2.08 -2.21
N ARG A 20 -14.75 -0.97 -1.48
CA ARG A 20 -15.88 -0.41 -0.72
C ARG A 20 -16.55 0.76 -1.46
N GLY A 21 -16.12 1.05 -2.70
CA GLY A 21 -16.59 2.19 -3.48
C GLY A 21 -16.08 3.54 -2.96
N ARG A 22 -15.00 3.59 -2.19
CA ARG A 22 -14.37 4.83 -1.71
C ARG A 22 -13.22 5.23 -2.62
N PRO A 23 -13.05 6.54 -2.88
CA PRO A 23 -11.91 7.00 -3.66
C PRO A 23 -10.57 6.65 -3.03
N THR A 24 -9.63 6.28 -3.88
CA THR A 24 -8.22 6.13 -3.54
C THR A 24 -7.35 6.49 -4.75
N ILE A 25 -6.03 6.51 -4.56
CA ILE A 25 -5.07 6.86 -5.61
C ILE A 25 -4.40 5.61 -6.19
N LYS A 26 -4.27 5.58 -7.51
CA LYS A 26 -3.44 4.63 -8.26
C LYS A 26 -2.33 5.38 -8.98
N CYS A 27 -1.08 5.02 -8.71
CA CYS A 27 0.10 5.56 -9.36
C CYS A 27 0.61 4.58 -10.43
N PHE A 28 1.10 5.11 -11.54
CA PHE A 28 1.85 4.41 -12.57
C PHE A 28 3.27 4.96 -12.56
N CYS A 29 4.25 4.08 -12.53
CA CYS A 29 5.67 4.40 -12.61
C CYS A 29 6.28 3.69 -13.80
N THR A 30 6.86 4.46 -14.72
CA THR A 30 7.64 3.95 -15.85
C THR A 30 9.11 4.25 -15.59
N LEU A 31 9.94 3.24 -15.69
CA LEU A 31 11.39 3.34 -15.57
C LEU A 31 12.01 3.51 -16.95
N GLU A 32 13.25 3.99 -16.99
CA GLU A 32 14.05 4.07 -18.20
C GLU A 32 14.05 2.72 -18.93
N GLY A 33 13.84 2.77 -20.25
CA GLY A 33 13.64 1.57 -21.07
C GLY A 33 12.19 1.10 -21.18
N GLY A 34 11.22 1.90 -20.69
CA GLY A 34 9.78 1.69 -20.90
C GLY A 34 9.13 0.65 -19.99
N ILE A 35 9.84 0.14 -19.00
CA ILE A 35 9.29 -0.81 -18.02
C ILE A 35 8.35 -0.07 -17.09
N SER A 36 7.08 -0.49 -17.06
CA SER A 36 6.04 0.19 -16.29
C SER A 36 5.33 -0.74 -15.33
N ALA A 37 5.02 -0.22 -14.14
CA ALA A 37 4.15 -0.90 -13.18
C ALA A 37 3.26 0.12 -12.46
N SER A 38 2.25 -0.38 -11.76
CA SER A 38 1.32 0.47 -11.02
C SER A 38 1.03 -0.08 -9.62
N ALA A 39 0.69 0.83 -8.72
CA ALA A 39 0.20 0.48 -7.39
C ALA A 39 -1.02 1.32 -7.02
N SER A 40 -1.95 0.70 -6.32
CA SER A 40 -3.09 1.38 -5.69
C SER A 40 -2.87 1.39 -4.18
N VAL A 41 -3.18 2.50 -3.53
CA VAL A 41 -3.02 2.63 -2.09
C VAL A 41 -4.24 2.09 -1.37
N PRO A 42 -4.08 1.18 -0.41
CA PRO A 42 -5.19 0.78 0.45
C PRO A 42 -5.57 1.93 1.39
N SER A 43 -6.87 2.11 1.62
CA SER A 43 -7.39 3.06 2.59
C SER A 43 -7.87 2.34 3.84
N GLY A 44 -7.46 2.81 5.02
CA GLY A 44 -7.91 2.27 6.30
C GLY A 44 -9.40 2.53 6.58
N ALA A 45 -10.00 1.76 7.47
CA ALA A 45 -11.36 2.00 7.97
C ALA A 45 -11.36 2.93 9.20
N SER A 46 -10.24 2.97 9.93
CA SER A 46 -10.03 3.80 11.13
C SER A 46 -8.69 4.51 11.02
N THR A 47 -8.53 5.61 11.73
CA THR A 47 -7.28 6.37 11.84
C THR A 47 -6.80 6.39 13.28
N GLY A 48 -5.52 6.13 13.51
CA GLY A 48 -4.86 6.30 14.80
C GLY A 48 -4.25 7.70 14.93
N GLY A 49 -4.12 8.19 16.17
CA GLY A 49 -3.57 9.52 16.43
C GLY A 49 -2.09 9.71 16.06
N SER A 50 -1.36 8.60 15.81
CA SER A 50 0.05 8.61 15.41
C SER A 50 0.27 8.19 13.95
N GLU A 51 -0.80 8.02 13.17
CA GLU A 51 -0.70 7.69 11.76
C GLU A 51 -0.38 8.92 10.93
N ALA A 52 0.33 8.71 9.81
CA ALA A 52 0.55 9.74 8.82
C ALA A 52 -0.77 10.14 8.13
N VAL A 53 -0.86 11.38 7.69
CA VAL A 53 -2.09 11.97 7.14
C VAL A 53 -2.42 11.37 5.78
N GLU A 54 -3.55 10.70 5.67
CA GLU A 54 -4.16 10.35 4.39
C GLU A 54 -4.89 11.60 3.85
N LEU A 55 -4.36 12.17 2.77
CA LEU A 55 -4.91 13.39 2.20
C LEU A 55 -6.26 13.12 1.52
N ARG A 56 -7.29 13.85 1.94
CA ARG A 56 -8.65 13.83 1.40
C ARG A 56 -9.06 15.22 0.93
N ASP A 57 -9.93 15.29 -0.10
CA ASP A 57 -10.33 16.57 -0.70
C ASP A 57 -11.19 17.43 0.23
N GLY A 58 -11.93 16.82 1.17
CA GLY A 58 -12.80 17.51 2.10
C GLY A 58 -14.08 18.12 1.48
N ASN A 59 -14.30 17.94 0.17
CA ASN A 59 -15.48 18.47 -0.52
C ASN A 59 -16.73 17.58 -0.24
N PRO A 60 -17.70 18.06 0.55
CA PRO A 60 -18.86 17.23 0.94
C PRO A 60 -19.75 16.82 -0.23
N ASN A 61 -19.72 17.58 -1.33
CA ASN A 61 -20.51 17.31 -2.52
C ASN A 61 -19.92 16.20 -3.41
N ARG A 62 -18.70 15.75 -3.08
CA ARG A 62 -18.01 14.70 -3.82
C ARG A 62 -17.53 13.62 -2.87
N PHE A 63 -18.10 12.41 -2.98
CA PHE A 63 -17.80 11.26 -2.12
C PHE A 63 -17.83 11.59 -0.62
N ARG A 64 -18.70 12.51 -0.19
CA ARG A 64 -18.80 12.97 1.21
C ARG A 64 -17.46 13.48 1.79
N GLY A 65 -16.64 14.15 0.99
CA GLY A 65 -15.33 14.66 1.39
C GLY A 65 -14.17 13.67 1.21
N LEU A 66 -14.45 12.41 0.84
CA LEU A 66 -13.45 11.35 0.76
C LEU A 66 -12.69 11.31 -0.58
N GLY A 67 -12.88 12.28 -1.48
CA GLY A 67 -12.15 12.39 -2.74
C GLY A 67 -10.64 12.45 -2.54
N CYS A 68 -9.87 12.07 -3.56
CA CYS A 68 -8.41 12.05 -3.58
C CYS A 68 -7.81 12.86 -4.74
N LEU A 69 -8.56 13.82 -5.31
CA LEU A 69 -8.05 14.64 -6.42
C LEU A 69 -6.87 15.52 -6.01
N ASN A 70 -6.85 16.02 -4.77
CA ASN A 70 -5.71 16.76 -4.25
C ASN A 70 -4.45 15.88 -4.19
N ALA A 71 -4.57 14.64 -3.76
CA ALA A 71 -3.47 13.68 -3.75
C ALA A 71 -2.98 13.35 -5.18
N VAL A 72 -3.89 13.18 -6.13
CA VAL A 72 -3.55 13.02 -7.56
C VAL A 72 -2.83 14.26 -8.11
N SER A 73 -3.33 15.46 -7.79
CA SER A 73 -2.73 16.73 -8.19
C SER A 73 -1.32 16.88 -7.62
N ASN A 74 -1.10 16.56 -6.34
CA ASN A 74 0.21 16.61 -5.69
C ASN A 74 1.21 15.67 -6.38
N LEU A 75 0.76 14.46 -6.76
CA LEU A 75 1.61 13.56 -7.51
C LEU A 75 1.99 14.14 -8.88
N GLN A 76 1.02 14.64 -9.63
CA GLN A 76 1.24 15.08 -11.00
C GLN A 76 1.98 16.42 -11.10
N GLN A 77 1.75 17.33 -10.15
CA GLN A 77 2.28 18.69 -10.21
C GLN A 77 3.52 18.91 -9.34
N VAL A 78 3.74 18.08 -8.34
CA VAL A 78 4.89 18.23 -7.43
C VAL A 78 5.84 17.03 -7.55
N LEU A 79 5.35 15.80 -7.34
CA LEU A 79 6.24 14.63 -7.31
C LEU A 79 6.73 14.24 -8.71
N ALA A 80 5.88 14.22 -9.73
CA ALA A 80 6.30 13.83 -11.07
C ALA A 80 7.38 14.78 -11.62
N PRO A 81 7.23 16.11 -11.62
CA PRO A 81 8.29 17.01 -12.09
C PRO A 81 9.58 16.92 -11.28
N ALA A 82 9.51 16.58 -9.98
CA ALA A 82 10.68 16.49 -9.12
C ALA A 82 11.45 15.18 -9.27
N LEU A 83 10.76 14.08 -9.67
CA LEU A 83 11.34 12.73 -9.67
C LEU A 83 11.59 12.17 -11.09
N GLU A 84 10.90 12.69 -12.10
CA GLU A 84 11.13 12.28 -13.50
C GLU A 84 12.53 12.71 -13.95
N GLY A 85 13.28 11.74 -14.46
CA GLY A 85 14.69 11.93 -14.83
C GLY A 85 15.67 11.68 -13.67
N GLU A 86 15.22 11.59 -12.41
CA GLU A 86 16.08 11.22 -11.29
C GLU A 86 16.38 9.72 -11.29
N SER A 87 17.56 9.36 -10.75
CA SER A 87 18.05 7.99 -10.64
C SER A 87 18.27 7.62 -9.18
N PHE A 88 17.75 6.49 -8.76
CA PHE A 88 17.81 6.03 -7.37
C PHE A 88 18.63 4.75 -7.25
N SER A 89 19.53 4.73 -6.26
CA SER A 89 20.37 3.58 -5.95
C SER A 89 19.64 2.50 -5.13
N SER A 90 18.49 2.84 -4.53
CA SER A 90 17.71 1.93 -3.70
C SER A 90 16.30 2.45 -3.49
N GLN A 91 15.40 1.58 -3.02
CA GLN A 91 14.07 1.96 -2.54
C GLN A 91 14.15 3.02 -1.44
N ALA A 92 15.07 2.81 -0.48
CA ALA A 92 15.25 3.74 0.64
C ALA A 92 15.66 5.15 0.17
N ALA A 93 16.48 5.26 -0.89
CA ALA A 93 16.86 6.55 -1.46
C ALA A 93 15.65 7.30 -2.04
N LEU A 94 14.77 6.59 -2.77
CA LEU A 94 13.51 7.17 -3.24
C LEU A 94 12.60 7.57 -2.07
N ASP A 95 12.40 6.68 -1.10
CA ASP A 95 11.49 6.94 0.02
C ASP A 95 11.97 8.13 0.87
N HIS A 96 13.27 8.30 1.04
CA HIS A 96 13.86 9.48 1.69
C HIS A 96 13.58 10.75 0.87
N ARG A 97 13.78 10.69 -0.45
CA ARG A 97 13.50 11.81 -1.36
C ARG A 97 12.03 12.23 -1.33
N LEU A 98 11.11 11.27 -1.26
CA LEU A 98 9.67 11.54 -1.10
C LEU A 98 9.36 12.26 0.23
N GLN A 99 10.01 11.86 1.32
CA GLN A 99 9.86 12.50 2.62
C GLN A 99 10.43 13.92 2.65
N GLU A 100 11.56 14.16 1.98
CA GLU A 100 12.12 15.49 1.81
C GLU A 100 11.18 16.43 1.04
N LEU A 101 10.55 15.93 -0.04
CA LEU A 101 9.62 16.71 -0.84
C LEU A 101 8.33 17.05 -0.09
N ASP A 102 7.87 16.17 0.80
CA ASP A 102 6.75 16.48 1.69
C ASP A 102 7.16 17.49 2.79
N GLY A 103 8.31 17.30 3.41
CA GLY A 103 8.89 18.19 4.41
C GLY A 103 8.20 18.19 5.77
N THR A 104 7.17 17.36 5.99
CA THR A 104 6.46 17.23 7.27
C THR A 104 6.65 15.86 7.91
N SER A 105 6.62 15.80 9.24
CA SER A 105 6.78 14.53 9.96
C SER A 105 5.64 13.55 9.74
N ASP A 106 4.42 14.07 9.58
CA ASP A 106 3.17 13.32 9.42
C ASP A 106 2.69 13.18 7.97
N LYS A 107 3.48 13.65 6.98
CA LYS A 107 3.18 13.64 5.54
C LYS A 107 1.91 14.43 5.20
N SER A 108 1.62 15.48 5.97
CA SER A 108 0.40 16.28 5.80
C SER A 108 0.43 17.22 4.59
N ASN A 109 1.61 17.54 4.04
CA ASN A 109 1.74 18.46 2.92
C ASN A 109 1.32 17.81 1.58
N LEU A 110 1.90 16.68 1.23
CA LEU A 110 1.58 15.97 -0.02
C LEU A 110 0.59 14.82 0.18
N GLY A 111 0.49 14.30 1.40
CA GLY A 111 -0.33 13.17 1.77
C GLY A 111 0.42 11.84 1.78
N ALA A 112 0.27 11.08 2.86
CA ALA A 112 0.89 9.75 2.98
C ALA A 112 0.45 8.80 1.87
N ASN A 113 -0.82 8.88 1.43
CA ASN A 113 -1.35 8.12 0.32
C ASN A 113 -0.66 8.47 -1.01
N THR A 114 -0.32 9.74 -1.24
CA THR A 114 0.42 10.19 -2.43
C THR A 114 1.83 9.59 -2.44
N LEU A 115 2.57 9.72 -1.33
CA LEU A 115 3.93 9.21 -1.22
C LEU A 115 3.97 7.69 -1.35
N LEU A 116 3.08 6.99 -0.65
CA LEU A 116 2.99 5.53 -0.67
C LEU A 116 2.66 5.00 -2.07
N ALA A 117 1.80 5.71 -2.83
CA ALA A 117 1.47 5.32 -4.20
C ALA A 117 2.71 5.30 -5.10
N VAL A 118 3.57 6.32 -5.01
CA VAL A 118 4.83 6.40 -5.78
C VAL A 118 5.81 5.33 -5.32
N SER A 119 6.05 5.20 -4.01
CA SER A 119 6.96 4.23 -3.43
C SER A 119 6.62 2.80 -3.86
N LEU A 120 5.35 2.39 -3.76
CA LEU A 120 4.90 1.06 -4.17
C LEU A 120 4.94 0.85 -5.69
N ALA A 121 4.62 1.86 -6.49
CA ALA A 121 4.69 1.76 -7.95
C ALA A 121 6.13 1.59 -8.43
N PHE A 122 7.07 2.32 -7.85
CA PHE A 122 8.50 2.18 -8.11
C PHE A 122 9.04 0.82 -7.69
N ALA A 123 8.69 0.34 -6.49
CA ALA A 123 9.08 -0.99 -6.02
C ALA A 123 8.62 -2.09 -6.98
N ARG A 124 7.39 -2.00 -7.48
CA ARG A 124 6.84 -2.95 -8.47
C ARG A 124 7.54 -2.86 -9.80
N ALA A 125 7.80 -1.64 -10.31
CA ALA A 125 8.49 -1.42 -11.57
C ALA A 125 9.94 -1.96 -11.49
N THR A 126 10.64 -1.69 -10.39
CA THR A 126 12.01 -2.19 -10.15
C THR A 126 12.04 -3.72 -10.02
N ALA A 127 11.12 -4.32 -9.27
CA ALA A 127 11.04 -5.78 -9.18
C ALA A 127 10.78 -6.41 -10.55
N PHE A 128 9.89 -5.80 -11.36
CA PHE A 128 9.57 -6.26 -12.70
C PHE A 128 10.76 -6.12 -13.66
N SER A 129 11.51 -5.00 -13.62
CA SER A 129 12.72 -4.79 -14.43
C SER A 129 13.78 -5.85 -14.13
N ARG A 130 13.91 -6.23 -12.85
CA ARG A 130 14.83 -7.25 -12.37
C ARG A 130 14.33 -8.68 -12.55
N LYS A 131 13.12 -8.86 -13.10
CA LYS A 131 12.44 -10.16 -13.28
C LYS A 131 12.36 -10.99 -12.00
N ILE A 132 12.17 -10.32 -10.87
CA ILE A 132 11.94 -10.95 -9.56
C ILE A 132 10.54 -10.62 -9.05
N SER A 133 10.01 -11.47 -8.17
CA SER A 133 8.73 -11.18 -7.53
C SER A 133 8.88 -10.05 -6.49
N LEU A 134 7.81 -9.31 -6.24
CA LEU A 134 7.83 -8.20 -5.29
C LEU A 134 8.24 -8.64 -3.87
N HIS A 135 7.83 -9.82 -3.44
CA HIS A 135 8.24 -10.34 -2.13
C HIS A 135 9.74 -10.67 -2.05
N HIS A 136 10.37 -11.11 -3.14
CA HIS A 136 11.82 -11.25 -3.22
C HIS A 136 12.52 -9.89 -3.19
N TYR A 137 12.00 -8.90 -3.91
CA TYR A 137 12.52 -7.53 -3.87
C TYR A 137 12.56 -6.99 -2.43
N PHE A 138 11.45 -7.10 -1.70
CA PHE A 138 11.41 -6.66 -0.30
C PHE A 138 12.28 -7.52 0.62
N SER A 139 12.41 -8.82 0.35
CA SER A 139 13.29 -9.67 1.15
C SER A 139 14.76 -9.29 1.02
N GLU A 140 15.18 -8.87 -0.17
CA GLU A 140 16.53 -8.35 -0.41
C GLU A 140 16.78 -7.04 0.34
N ILE A 141 15.83 -6.10 0.29
CA ILE A 141 15.91 -4.82 1.02
C ILE A 141 16.04 -5.07 2.52
N LEU A 142 15.31 -6.04 3.05
CA LEU A 142 15.31 -6.36 4.49
C LEU A 142 16.44 -7.32 4.91
N GLY A 143 17.15 -7.93 3.95
CA GLY A 143 18.18 -8.93 4.24
C GLY A 143 17.63 -10.20 4.87
N VAL A 144 16.36 -10.56 4.62
CA VAL A 144 15.68 -11.71 5.22
C VAL A 144 15.19 -12.69 4.17
N LYS A 145 15.18 -13.99 4.49
CA LYS A 145 14.57 -14.99 3.62
C LYS A 145 13.04 -14.95 3.75
N PRO A 146 12.30 -14.93 2.63
CA PRO A 146 10.84 -15.02 2.67
C PRO A 146 10.40 -16.30 3.36
N ARG A 147 9.41 -16.20 4.21
CA ARG A 147 8.75 -17.35 4.85
C ARG A 147 7.25 -17.18 4.72
N MET A 148 6.53 -18.29 4.55
CA MET A 148 5.08 -18.25 4.67
C MET A 148 4.73 -17.90 6.12
N PRO A 149 3.95 -16.84 6.36
CA PRO A 149 3.50 -16.52 7.71
C PRO A 149 2.54 -17.60 8.22
N ARG A 150 2.42 -17.74 9.54
CA ARG A 150 1.33 -18.53 10.11
C ARG A 150 0.00 -17.87 9.75
N LEU A 151 -0.98 -18.71 9.42
CA LEU A 151 -2.32 -18.21 9.12
C LEU A 151 -2.98 -17.69 10.40
N THR A 152 -3.70 -16.61 10.26
CA THR A 152 -4.68 -16.13 11.23
C THR A 152 -6.06 -16.33 10.65
N VAL A 153 -6.94 -16.98 11.40
CA VAL A 153 -8.34 -17.18 11.02
C VAL A 153 -9.19 -16.27 11.91
N ASN A 154 -9.96 -15.38 11.29
CA ASN A 154 -10.89 -14.56 12.04
C ASN A 154 -12.07 -15.42 12.50
N LEU A 155 -12.25 -15.54 13.80
CA LEU A 155 -13.35 -16.29 14.41
C LEU A 155 -14.63 -15.44 14.43
N PHE A 156 -14.53 -14.20 14.90
CA PHE A 156 -15.58 -13.19 14.79
C PHE A 156 -15.00 -11.77 14.91
N SER A 157 -15.70 -10.82 14.30
CA SER A 157 -15.38 -9.39 14.34
C SER A 157 -16.44 -8.61 15.11
N GLY A 158 -16.00 -7.58 15.83
CA GLY A 158 -16.83 -6.61 16.52
C GLY A 158 -16.36 -5.18 16.23
N GLY A 159 -16.62 -4.26 17.16
CA GLY A 159 -16.26 -2.86 17.04
C GLY A 159 -16.85 -2.21 15.76
N LYS A 160 -16.11 -1.28 15.16
CA LYS A 160 -16.53 -0.58 13.92
C LYS A 160 -16.71 -1.47 12.70
N HIS A 161 -16.14 -2.69 12.71
CA HIS A 161 -16.26 -3.64 11.60
C HIS A 161 -17.58 -4.40 11.60
N ALA A 162 -18.27 -4.48 12.75
CA ALA A 162 -19.50 -5.25 12.90
C ALA A 162 -20.64 -4.45 13.59
N GLY A 163 -20.70 -3.14 13.36
CA GLY A 163 -21.78 -2.30 13.88
C GLY A 163 -21.74 -2.07 15.40
N GLU A 164 -20.57 -2.21 16.01
CA GLU A 164 -20.28 -1.90 17.43
C GLU A 164 -21.05 -2.76 18.44
N GLN A 165 -21.59 -3.90 18.05
CA GLN A 165 -22.33 -4.80 18.93
C GLN A 165 -21.47 -5.45 20.01
N VAL A 166 -20.17 -5.61 19.74
CA VAL A 166 -19.17 -6.13 20.67
C VAL A 166 -17.98 -5.18 20.68
N SER A 167 -17.48 -4.82 21.86
CA SER A 167 -16.37 -3.87 22.00
C SER A 167 -15.00 -4.42 21.57
N ILE A 168 -14.85 -5.75 21.44
CA ILE A 168 -13.64 -6.38 20.92
C ILE A 168 -13.71 -6.35 19.40
N GLN A 169 -12.67 -5.79 18.76
CA GLN A 169 -12.66 -5.62 17.31
C GLN A 169 -12.58 -6.94 16.55
N ASP A 170 -11.66 -7.82 16.91
CA ASP A 170 -11.48 -9.13 16.28
C ASP A 170 -10.99 -10.16 17.27
N VAL A 171 -11.46 -11.40 17.13
CA VAL A 171 -10.90 -12.57 17.81
C VAL A 171 -10.32 -13.48 16.74
N LEU A 172 -9.00 -13.67 16.80
CA LEU A 172 -8.24 -14.41 15.79
C LEU A 172 -7.72 -15.73 16.38
N ILE A 173 -7.85 -16.82 15.62
CA ILE A 173 -7.20 -18.08 15.90
C ILE A 173 -5.92 -18.17 15.06
N VAL A 174 -4.82 -18.61 15.67
CA VAL A 174 -3.56 -18.93 14.98
C VAL A 174 -3.37 -20.46 15.05
N PRO A 175 -3.85 -21.21 14.04
CA PRO A 175 -3.74 -22.67 14.05
C PRO A 175 -2.28 -23.12 14.01
N ASN A 176 -1.96 -24.13 14.78
CA ASN A 176 -0.67 -24.80 14.66
C ASN A 176 -0.75 -25.89 13.57
N ALA A 177 -0.72 -25.44 12.30
CA ALA A 177 -0.84 -26.29 11.15
C ALA A 177 0.25 -25.98 10.12
N GLU A 178 0.78 -27.02 9.48
CA GLU A 178 1.88 -26.91 8.52
C GLU A 178 1.45 -26.45 7.11
N SER A 179 0.14 -26.47 6.82
CA SER A 179 -0.37 -26.09 5.51
C SER A 179 -1.70 -25.35 5.56
N ILE A 180 -1.95 -24.49 4.56
CA ILE A 180 -3.23 -23.80 4.36
C ILE A 180 -4.38 -24.82 4.21
N LYS A 181 -4.15 -25.94 3.53
CA LYS A 181 -5.15 -27.00 3.35
C LYS A 181 -5.57 -27.62 4.69
N ALA A 182 -4.63 -27.87 5.59
CA ALA A 182 -4.93 -28.40 6.92
C ALA A 182 -5.77 -27.42 7.74
N VAL A 183 -5.45 -26.11 7.69
CA VAL A 183 -6.23 -25.06 8.38
C VAL A 183 -7.64 -24.95 7.81
N SER A 184 -7.79 -24.93 6.50
CA SER A 184 -9.09 -24.85 5.83
C SER A 184 -9.98 -26.04 6.19
N TYR A 185 -9.42 -27.25 6.20
CA TYR A 185 -10.17 -28.45 6.53
C TYR A 185 -10.66 -28.47 7.98
N THR A 186 -9.81 -28.09 8.93
CA THR A 186 -10.13 -28.18 10.38
C THR A 186 -11.02 -27.04 10.87
N HIS A 187 -10.96 -25.84 10.26
CA HIS A 187 -11.63 -24.65 10.79
C HIS A 187 -12.85 -24.23 9.96
N LEU A 188 -12.82 -24.35 8.64
CA LEU A 188 -13.99 -24.03 7.80
C LEU A 188 -15.07 -25.12 7.88
N ARG A 189 -14.71 -26.38 7.99
CA ARG A 189 -15.68 -27.49 8.13
C ARG A 189 -16.25 -27.65 9.54
N ALA A 190 -15.59 -27.12 10.56
CA ALA A 190 -16.15 -27.17 11.93
C ALA A 190 -17.49 -26.41 12.04
N HIS A 191 -17.74 -25.45 11.16
CA HIS A 191 -19.03 -24.72 11.09
C HIS A 191 -20.13 -25.48 10.34
N GLU A 192 -19.82 -26.54 9.61
CA GLU A 192 -20.82 -27.33 8.89
C GLU A 192 -21.42 -28.48 9.72
N THR A 193 -20.95 -28.69 10.95
CA THR A 193 -21.37 -29.82 11.79
C THR A 193 -22.26 -29.45 12.96
N ILE A 194 -22.90 -28.26 12.94
CA ILE A 194 -23.97 -27.94 13.86
C ILE A 194 -25.30 -28.29 13.16
N PRO A 195 -26.03 -29.29 13.65
CA PRO A 195 -27.33 -29.67 13.09
C PRO A 195 -28.38 -28.57 13.31
#